data_a7ba776b4dbf92d82a32e03d8a71d990
#
_entry.id   a7ba776b4dbf92d82a32e03d8a71d990
#
_cell.length_a   1.000
_cell.length_b   1.000
_cell.length_c   1.000
_cell.angle_alpha   90.00
_cell.angle_beta   90.00
_cell.angle_gamma   90.00
#
_symmetry.space_group_name_H-M   'P 1'
#
loop_
_entity.id
_entity.type
_entity.pdbx_description
1 polymer ?
#
loop_
_entity_poly.entity_id
_entity_poly.type
_entity_poly.pdbx_seq_one_letter_code
_entity_poly.pdbx_strand_id
1 'polypeptide(L)'
;MMAAVMNPSRQGSVIGTPKWRIPQWMLMPYLSVLGLVLPVLVYLLMMSHLGWRAPVFGDRAQSNAAAVAEGTVYLFVSETNKQYYDTIGGNYEVLVQPWRKYFKARGREYTEISDLDQVRPRANTVVILPSAIAIGADERRTLAGLQESGVSVLTTWASGTRNSDGEWTGWDFLQSLGIVVLGEREKLQGSERQITMSAETPLTLSQAPGQRVWLSPASEPMLRFRGDYIAARLTDWYRVETPGYPSEGAVVYTESRASRTVGFAFAETSWDASLNLIYPTLDDALLWLQRQPMIALANWPNGYHAAQLVEMDTEHLFGAANALADMLKARGIPGTFFLLTSEAIKDPKTVRRLANDRFDIAYHGDIHIGFAKQSEAEQQNRLTLMRQQLASLDPALARSARGFRAPTEAYEPITERLLQKMGIRYHLVDPSRTEAALPFFLKAKDVSPDDELVVMPRTQRDDLNQLSLTQDPQALLKALTDDMDNNRRDGGLGTLSVHSQNMSPGQPLNQAMAPYLDRLLQYQRSGDLWLASGEQVEQWWRARRNVAVVGSRQGLRLELDISVKGNAPVSGVTVLVMVPARGTVPTIRVTKVGAVQPVVKRVDDYTSQLVFPTLQPGNYAYQVNFSRRTK
;
A
#
# COMPACT_ATOMS: atom_id res chain seq x y z
N MET A 1 25.23 -59.30 -86.82
CA MET A 1 24.06 -59.52 -87.69
C MET A 1 23.13 -58.35 -87.51
N MET A 2 23.05 -57.56 -88.55
CA MET A 2 21.86 -56.88 -89.10
C MET A 2 20.97 -56.15 -88.12
N ALA A 3 20.57 -54.99 -88.32
CA ALA A 3 20.41 -53.99 -89.36
C ALA A 3 19.36 -53.03 -88.83
N ALA A 4 19.65 -51.79 -88.86
CA ALA A 4 19.02 -50.75 -89.68
C ALA A 4 17.50 -50.56 -89.38
N VAL A 5 16.90 -49.39 -89.30
CA VAL A 5 16.83 -48.27 -90.21
C VAL A 5 15.95 -47.14 -89.60
N MET A 6 16.43 -45.84 -89.76
CA MET A 6 15.67 -44.59 -90.01
C MET A 6 14.63 -44.00 -89.08
N ASN A 7 14.94 -42.78 -88.66
CA ASN A 7 14.41 -41.40 -88.63
C ASN A 7 13.10 -41.15 -89.47
N PRO A 8 12.32 -40.01 -89.27
CA PRO A 8 12.69 -38.67 -88.72
C PRO A 8 11.58 -37.88 -87.95
N SER A 9 12.09 -36.83 -87.33
CA SER A 9 11.48 -35.50 -87.15
C SER A 9 10.16 -35.26 -86.39
N ARG A 10 10.26 -34.48 -85.33
CA ARG A 10 9.61 -33.12 -85.26
C ARG A 10 10.14 -32.31 -84.07
N GLN A 11 10.49 -31.09 -84.41
CA GLN A 11 10.86 -30.04 -83.52
C GLN A 11 9.73 -29.65 -82.58
N GLY A 12 10.02 -29.40 -81.30
CA GLY A 12 9.19 -28.75 -80.35
C GLY A 12 10.09 -27.97 -79.39
N SER A 13 10.15 -26.62 -79.51
CA SER A 13 10.91 -25.69 -78.69
C SER A 13 10.43 -25.74 -77.28
N VAL A 14 11.30 -26.09 -76.34
CA VAL A 14 11.06 -25.90 -74.92
C VAL A 14 11.86 -24.66 -74.45
N ILE A 15 11.13 -23.59 -74.13
CA ILE A 15 11.65 -22.38 -73.55
C ILE A 15 12.21 -22.74 -72.16
N GLY A 16 13.52 -22.68 -72.00
CA GLY A 16 14.21 -22.92 -70.74
C GLY A 16 13.98 -21.72 -69.79
N THR A 17 13.31 -21.97 -68.70
CA THR A 17 13.27 -20.99 -67.56
C THR A 17 14.64 -20.83 -66.96
N PRO A 18 15.16 -19.61 -66.77
CA PRO A 18 16.46 -19.42 -66.15
C PRO A 18 16.37 -19.81 -64.66
N LYS A 19 17.10 -20.86 -64.27
CA LYS A 19 17.30 -21.17 -62.86
C LYS A 19 18.26 -20.15 -62.26
N TRP A 20 17.71 -19.11 -61.62
CA TRP A 20 18.45 -18.20 -60.78
C TRP A 20 18.92 -19.00 -59.55
N ARG A 21 20.19 -19.40 -59.48
CA ARG A 21 20.83 -19.90 -58.28
C ARG A 21 21.40 -18.71 -57.56
N ILE A 22 20.75 -18.28 -56.45
CA ILE A 22 21.28 -17.28 -55.52
C ILE A 22 22.53 -17.92 -54.87
N PRO A 23 23.72 -17.29 -54.97
CA PRO A 23 24.92 -17.82 -54.33
C PRO A 23 24.73 -17.93 -52.81
N GLN A 24 25.16 -19.06 -52.24
CA GLN A 24 24.97 -19.33 -50.79
C GLN A 24 25.54 -18.25 -49.88
N TRP A 25 26.57 -17.52 -50.27
CA TRP A 25 27.13 -16.42 -49.51
C TRP A 25 26.20 -15.20 -49.44
N MET A 26 25.25 -15.01 -50.36
CA MET A 26 24.22 -13.96 -50.29
C MET A 26 23.05 -14.34 -49.37
N LEU A 27 22.86 -15.61 -49.03
CA LEU A 27 21.82 -16.09 -48.10
C LEU A 27 22.20 -15.93 -46.64
N MET A 28 23.49 -15.93 -46.30
CA MET A 28 24.01 -15.82 -44.95
C MET A 28 23.60 -14.51 -44.22
N PRO A 29 23.71 -13.31 -44.80
CA PRO A 29 23.25 -12.10 -44.14
C PRO A 29 21.73 -12.04 -43.96
N TYR A 30 20.95 -12.61 -44.90
CA TYR A 30 19.49 -12.69 -44.77
C TYR A 30 19.05 -13.67 -43.67
N LEU A 31 19.73 -14.81 -43.53
CA LEU A 31 19.49 -15.77 -42.45
C LEU A 31 19.90 -15.21 -41.08
N SER A 32 20.97 -14.43 -41.02
CA SER A 32 21.41 -13.76 -39.79
C SER A 32 20.43 -12.64 -39.37
N VAL A 33 19.93 -11.86 -40.33
CA VAL A 33 18.91 -10.84 -40.08
C VAL A 33 17.57 -11.49 -39.70
N LEU A 34 17.18 -12.58 -40.38
CA LEU A 34 15.96 -13.32 -40.03
C LEU A 34 16.07 -13.98 -38.65
N GLY A 35 17.25 -14.51 -38.30
CA GLY A 35 17.57 -15.10 -37.00
C GLY A 35 17.54 -14.10 -35.84
N LEU A 36 17.76 -12.80 -36.12
CA LEU A 36 17.65 -11.70 -35.12
C LEU A 36 16.27 -11.06 -35.10
N VAL A 37 15.67 -10.86 -36.27
CA VAL A 37 14.38 -10.14 -36.39
C VAL A 37 13.20 -11.03 -36.02
N LEU A 38 13.24 -12.32 -36.34
CA LEU A 38 12.15 -13.26 -36.05
C LEU A 38 11.91 -13.45 -34.54
N PRO A 39 12.93 -13.66 -33.68
CA PRO A 39 12.73 -13.72 -32.24
C PRO A 39 12.22 -12.40 -31.65
N VAL A 40 12.67 -11.25 -32.18
CA VAL A 40 12.17 -9.93 -31.76
C VAL A 40 10.71 -9.74 -32.18
N LEU A 41 10.34 -10.12 -33.39
CA LEU A 41 8.95 -10.07 -33.87
C LEU A 41 8.05 -11.04 -33.11
N VAL A 42 8.52 -12.26 -32.83
CA VAL A 42 7.80 -13.25 -32.00
C VAL A 42 7.66 -12.70 -30.56
N TYR A 43 8.71 -12.10 -30.01
CA TYR A 43 8.67 -11.45 -28.71
C TYR A 43 7.67 -10.28 -28.68
N LEU A 44 7.68 -9.41 -29.69
CA LEU A 44 6.74 -8.29 -29.82
C LEU A 44 5.30 -8.77 -30.05
N LEU A 45 5.09 -9.82 -30.83
CA LEU A 45 3.79 -10.47 -31.03
C LEU A 45 3.29 -11.16 -29.75
N MET A 46 4.16 -11.85 -29.02
CA MET A 46 3.82 -12.41 -27.70
C MET A 46 3.50 -11.31 -26.69
N MET A 47 4.23 -10.19 -26.71
CA MET A 47 3.96 -9.04 -25.87
C MET A 47 2.65 -8.33 -26.24
N SER A 48 2.29 -8.27 -27.54
CA SER A 48 1.07 -7.57 -27.99
C SER A 48 -0.20 -8.43 -27.92
N HIS A 49 -0.13 -9.72 -28.20
CA HIS A 49 -1.30 -10.61 -28.28
C HIS A 49 -1.52 -11.47 -27.03
N LEU A 50 -0.47 -11.82 -26.28
CA LEU A 50 -0.59 -12.62 -25.07
C LEU A 50 -0.57 -11.78 -23.79
N GLY A 51 -0.41 -10.45 -23.89
CA GLY A 51 -0.33 -9.58 -22.73
C GLY A 51 0.84 -9.93 -21.79
N TRP A 52 1.85 -10.62 -22.31
CA TRP A 52 3.00 -11.06 -21.55
C TRP A 52 3.90 -9.87 -21.26
N ARG A 53 3.74 -9.28 -20.11
CA ARG A 53 4.73 -8.34 -19.56
C ARG A 53 5.65 -9.09 -18.64
N ALA A 54 6.96 -8.85 -18.79
CA ALA A 54 7.94 -9.37 -17.86
C ALA A 54 7.51 -8.99 -16.42
N PRO A 55 7.48 -9.93 -15.47
CA PRO A 55 7.14 -9.60 -14.10
C PRO A 55 8.21 -8.66 -13.56
N VAL A 56 7.86 -7.38 -13.38
CA VAL A 56 8.71 -6.42 -12.67
C VAL A 56 8.52 -6.72 -11.20
N PHE A 57 9.56 -7.21 -10.55
CA PHE A 57 9.56 -7.54 -9.13
C PHE A 57 9.76 -6.28 -8.30
N GLY A 58 8.75 -5.85 -7.60
CA GLY A 58 8.76 -4.73 -6.67
C GLY A 58 7.47 -4.70 -5.88
N ASP A 59 7.58 -4.38 -4.61
CA ASP A 59 6.47 -4.32 -3.68
C ASP A 59 5.34 -3.42 -4.18
N ARG A 60 4.12 -3.94 -4.21
CA ARG A 60 2.81 -3.28 -4.35
C ARG A 60 2.46 -2.46 -5.59
N ALA A 61 3.38 -1.75 -6.22
CA ALA A 61 3.08 -0.84 -7.33
C ALA A 61 2.60 -1.54 -8.63
N GLN A 62 2.49 -2.87 -8.63
CA GLN A 62 2.39 -3.63 -9.86
C GLN A 62 1.01 -4.11 -10.26
N SER A 63 0.05 -4.06 -9.37
CA SER A 63 -1.29 -4.58 -9.68
C SER A 63 -2.05 -3.75 -10.71
N ASN A 64 -1.67 -2.49 -10.89
CA ASN A 64 -2.35 -1.56 -11.79
C ASN A 64 -1.47 -0.99 -12.91
N ALA A 65 -0.22 -1.48 -13.07
CA ALA A 65 0.66 -1.01 -14.12
C ALA A 65 0.07 -1.26 -15.51
N ALA A 66 -0.19 -0.16 -16.20
CA ALA A 66 -0.37 -0.04 -17.63
C ALA A 66 -1.56 -0.77 -18.28
N ALA A 67 -2.77 -0.53 -17.81
CA ALA A 67 -3.83 -0.33 -18.79
C ALA A 67 -3.76 1.16 -19.19
N VAL A 68 -3.56 1.45 -20.46
CA VAL A 68 -3.82 2.79 -20.99
C VAL A 68 -5.26 3.13 -20.58
N ALA A 69 -5.42 4.15 -19.75
CA ALA A 69 -6.74 4.55 -19.31
C ALA A 69 -7.57 4.92 -20.53
N GLU A 70 -8.65 4.18 -20.78
CA GLU A 70 -9.62 4.50 -21.84
C GLU A 70 -10.39 5.75 -21.42
N GLY A 71 -9.78 6.91 -21.49
CA GLY A 71 -10.45 8.17 -21.16
C GLY A 71 -9.54 9.36 -21.43
N THR A 72 -10.16 10.50 -21.75
CA THR A 72 -9.44 11.74 -22.04
C THR A 72 -9.19 12.50 -20.74
N VAL A 73 -7.97 12.98 -20.55
CA VAL A 73 -7.60 13.87 -19.45
C VAL A 73 -7.32 15.25 -20.02
N TYR A 74 -8.02 16.24 -19.49
CA TYR A 74 -7.81 17.64 -19.82
C TYR A 74 -7.15 18.35 -18.64
N LEU A 75 -6.04 19.04 -18.91
CA LEU A 75 -5.40 19.96 -17.99
C LEU A 75 -5.88 21.36 -18.31
N PHE A 76 -6.71 21.93 -17.43
CA PHE A 76 -7.30 23.23 -17.64
C PHE A 76 -6.38 24.33 -17.12
N VAL A 77 -5.76 25.07 -18.05
CA VAL A 77 -4.86 26.19 -17.77
C VAL A 77 -5.61 27.48 -18.09
N SER A 78 -6.48 27.91 -17.15
CA SER A 78 -7.40 29.02 -17.30
C SER A 78 -6.67 30.35 -17.56
N GLU A 79 -7.10 31.07 -18.58
CA GLU A 79 -6.62 32.44 -18.84
C GLU A 79 -7.06 33.41 -17.73
N THR A 80 -8.26 33.22 -17.17
CA THR A 80 -8.75 33.96 -16.00
C THR A 80 -7.77 33.81 -14.82
N ASN A 81 -7.31 32.59 -14.58
CA ASN A 81 -6.38 32.34 -13.49
C ASN A 81 -4.97 32.90 -13.76
N LYS A 82 -4.48 32.83 -14.99
CA LYS A 82 -3.22 33.49 -15.39
C LYS A 82 -3.27 35.00 -15.15
N GLN A 83 -4.30 35.67 -15.63
CA GLN A 83 -4.50 37.09 -15.43
C GLN A 83 -4.55 37.48 -13.95
N TYR A 84 -5.24 36.69 -13.14
CA TYR A 84 -5.26 36.89 -11.69
C TYR A 84 -3.85 36.84 -11.09
N TYR A 85 -3.05 35.81 -11.43
CA TYR A 85 -1.67 35.69 -10.90
C TYR A 85 -0.78 36.83 -11.39
N ASP A 86 -0.92 37.26 -12.65
CA ASP A 86 -0.19 38.44 -13.20
C ASP A 86 -0.53 39.72 -12.44
N THR A 87 -1.81 39.89 -12.06
CA THR A 87 -2.28 41.08 -11.30
C THR A 87 -1.67 41.14 -9.90
N ILE A 88 -1.45 40.00 -9.24
CA ILE A 88 -0.86 39.95 -7.90
C ILE A 88 0.68 39.78 -7.92
N GLY A 89 1.31 39.84 -9.11
CA GLY A 89 2.75 39.65 -9.27
C GLY A 89 3.20 38.20 -9.03
N GLY A 90 2.30 37.24 -9.12
CA GLY A 90 2.56 35.80 -9.03
C GLY A 90 2.87 35.17 -10.38
N ASN A 91 3.05 33.83 -10.38
CA ASN A 91 3.30 33.05 -11.58
C ASN A 91 2.50 31.75 -11.53
N TYR A 92 1.41 31.68 -12.28
CA TYR A 92 0.55 30.49 -12.36
C TYR A 92 1.29 29.25 -12.89
N GLU A 93 2.28 29.45 -13.74
CA GLU A 93 3.07 28.40 -14.35
C GLU A 93 3.75 27.48 -13.31
N VAL A 94 4.08 28.02 -12.13
CA VAL A 94 4.66 27.24 -11.01
C VAL A 94 3.71 26.14 -10.53
N LEU A 95 2.39 26.33 -10.63
CA LEU A 95 1.36 25.36 -10.24
C LEU A 95 1.01 24.39 -11.37
N VAL A 96 1.20 24.77 -12.63
CA VAL A 96 0.92 23.94 -13.81
C VAL A 96 2.07 22.99 -14.13
N GLN A 97 3.32 23.45 -13.99
CA GLN A 97 4.53 22.67 -14.32
C GLN A 97 4.64 21.30 -13.60
N PRO A 98 4.27 21.13 -12.32
CA PRO A 98 4.27 19.82 -11.67
C PRO A 98 3.37 18.81 -12.37
N TRP A 99 2.23 19.22 -12.92
CA TRP A 99 1.34 18.37 -13.72
C TRP A 99 1.98 17.92 -15.03
N ARG A 100 2.60 18.83 -15.78
CA ARG A 100 3.34 18.46 -17.01
C ARG A 100 4.48 17.50 -16.71
N LYS A 101 5.23 17.73 -15.61
CA LYS A 101 6.27 16.81 -15.14
C LYS A 101 5.68 15.43 -14.79
N TYR A 102 4.55 15.39 -14.10
CA TYR A 102 3.84 14.15 -13.77
C TYR A 102 3.46 13.37 -15.04
N PHE A 103 2.76 13.99 -16.00
CA PHE A 103 2.35 13.33 -17.23
C PHE A 103 3.55 12.81 -18.03
N LYS A 104 4.59 13.62 -18.16
CA LYS A 104 5.85 13.21 -18.80
C LYS A 104 6.51 12.01 -18.08
N ALA A 105 6.61 12.06 -16.78
CA ALA A 105 7.22 11.00 -15.97
C ALA A 105 6.45 9.68 -16.04
N ARG A 106 5.12 9.75 -16.21
CA ARG A 106 4.24 8.58 -16.32
C ARG A 106 3.98 8.13 -17.75
N GLY A 107 4.43 8.88 -18.76
CA GLY A 107 4.13 8.60 -20.16
C GLY A 107 2.62 8.61 -20.45
N ARG A 108 1.85 9.44 -19.73
CA ARG A 108 0.40 9.56 -19.90
C ARG A 108 0.06 10.67 -20.88
N GLU A 109 -0.87 10.38 -21.77
CA GLU A 109 -1.44 11.39 -22.67
C GLU A 109 -2.43 12.28 -21.93
N TYR A 110 -2.42 13.56 -22.26
CA TYR A 110 -3.37 14.57 -21.80
C TYR A 110 -3.52 15.66 -22.86
N THR A 111 -4.56 16.46 -22.74
CA THR A 111 -4.78 17.65 -23.58
C THR A 111 -4.80 18.87 -22.68
N GLU A 112 -3.90 19.82 -22.94
CA GLU A 112 -3.93 21.11 -22.28
C GLU A 112 -4.94 22.03 -22.99
N ILE A 113 -5.82 22.64 -22.20
CA ILE A 113 -6.88 23.54 -22.72
C ILE A 113 -6.92 24.81 -21.88
N SER A 114 -7.29 25.93 -22.54
CA SER A 114 -7.55 27.22 -21.88
C SER A 114 -9.04 27.54 -21.80
N ASP A 115 -9.88 26.76 -22.48
CA ASP A 115 -11.33 26.92 -22.55
C ASP A 115 -12.02 25.58 -22.31
N LEU A 116 -12.98 25.56 -21.36
CA LEU A 116 -13.75 24.36 -20.98
C LEU A 116 -14.72 23.89 -22.08
N ASP A 117 -15.09 24.74 -23.04
CA ASP A 117 -15.91 24.36 -24.19
C ASP A 117 -15.19 23.38 -25.14
N GLN A 118 -13.87 23.25 -25.03
CA GLN A 118 -13.08 22.24 -25.74
C GLN A 118 -13.24 20.84 -25.19
N VAL A 119 -13.81 20.68 -23.99
CA VAL A 119 -13.97 19.38 -23.33
C VAL A 119 -15.08 18.58 -24.02
N ARG A 120 -14.74 17.38 -24.47
CA ARG A 120 -15.73 16.42 -24.98
C ARG A 120 -16.28 15.58 -23.84
N PRO A 121 -17.56 15.77 -23.45
CA PRO A 121 -18.11 15.10 -22.27
C PRO A 121 -18.30 13.60 -22.52
N ARG A 122 -17.69 12.79 -21.65
CA ARG A 122 -17.89 11.34 -21.54
C ARG A 122 -17.73 10.93 -20.08
N ALA A 123 -18.32 9.81 -19.67
CA ALA A 123 -18.26 9.33 -18.29
C ALA A 123 -16.83 8.98 -17.78
N ASN A 124 -15.87 8.82 -18.68
CA ASN A 124 -14.46 8.57 -18.37
C ASN A 124 -13.54 9.77 -18.69
N THR A 125 -14.11 10.94 -18.96
CA THR A 125 -13.38 12.20 -19.13
C THR A 125 -13.08 12.81 -17.77
N VAL A 126 -11.87 13.35 -17.62
CA VAL A 126 -11.39 14.03 -16.41
C VAL A 126 -10.90 15.43 -16.78
N VAL A 127 -11.34 16.43 -16.01
CA VAL A 127 -10.79 17.79 -16.03
C VAL A 127 -9.97 18.00 -14.76
N ILE A 128 -8.74 18.46 -14.93
CA ILE A 128 -7.83 18.81 -13.83
C ILE A 128 -7.76 20.32 -13.70
N LEU A 129 -7.94 20.83 -12.50
CA LEU A 129 -7.89 22.25 -12.13
C LEU A 129 -6.64 22.48 -11.24
N PRO A 130 -5.47 22.81 -11.80
CA PRO A 130 -4.24 23.02 -11.03
C PRO A 130 -4.35 24.29 -10.18
N SER A 131 -4.68 24.19 -8.91
CA SER A 131 -4.85 25.35 -8.01
C SER A 131 -5.45 26.57 -8.70
N ALA A 132 -6.52 26.34 -9.49
CA ALA A 132 -7.17 27.35 -10.31
C ALA A 132 -8.00 28.29 -9.43
N ILE A 133 -7.33 29.20 -8.71
CA ILE A 133 -7.92 30.06 -7.67
C ILE A 133 -9.01 30.97 -8.27
N ALA A 134 -8.72 31.60 -9.41
CA ALA A 134 -9.66 32.46 -10.11
C ALA A 134 -10.39 31.68 -11.21
N ILE A 135 -11.71 31.56 -11.08
CA ILE A 135 -12.58 30.89 -12.05
C ILE A 135 -13.76 31.82 -12.32
N GLY A 136 -13.95 32.23 -13.59
CA GLY A 136 -15.03 33.09 -14.02
C GLY A 136 -16.41 32.45 -13.95
N ALA A 137 -17.48 33.27 -13.99
CA ALA A 137 -18.85 32.77 -13.90
C ALA A 137 -19.22 31.82 -15.06
N ASP A 138 -18.71 32.08 -16.26
CA ASP A 138 -18.94 31.23 -17.44
C ASP A 138 -18.20 29.90 -17.32
N GLU A 139 -16.93 29.91 -16.91
CA GLU A 139 -16.15 28.69 -16.63
C GLU A 139 -16.84 27.81 -15.58
N ARG A 140 -17.39 28.41 -14.50
CA ARG A 140 -18.16 27.69 -13.47
C ARG A 140 -19.41 27.04 -14.04
N ARG A 141 -20.16 27.73 -14.89
CA ARG A 141 -21.37 27.20 -15.54
C ARG A 141 -21.05 26.07 -16.50
N THR A 142 -20.04 26.26 -17.35
CA THR A 142 -19.57 25.21 -18.28
C THR A 142 -19.12 23.95 -17.49
N LEU A 143 -18.33 24.12 -16.43
CA LEU A 143 -17.88 22.99 -15.62
C LEU A 143 -19.05 22.26 -14.93
N ALA A 144 -20.03 22.99 -14.42
CA ALA A 144 -21.22 22.38 -13.83
C ALA A 144 -22.00 21.53 -14.87
N GLY A 145 -22.20 22.05 -16.10
CA GLY A 145 -22.80 21.29 -17.20
C GLY A 145 -22.00 20.06 -17.62
N LEU A 146 -20.67 20.15 -17.60
CA LEU A 146 -19.77 19.01 -17.84
C LEU A 146 -19.94 17.94 -16.76
N GLN A 147 -20.03 18.32 -15.48
CA GLN A 147 -20.27 17.38 -14.38
C GLN A 147 -21.64 16.69 -14.48
N GLU A 148 -22.69 17.41 -14.86
CA GLU A 148 -24.01 16.83 -15.12
C GLU A 148 -23.97 15.80 -16.26
N SER A 149 -23.08 16.02 -17.24
CA SER A 149 -22.80 15.10 -18.35
C SER A 149 -21.88 13.92 -17.97
N GLY A 150 -21.44 13.83 -16.70
CA GLY A 150 -20.62 12.73 -16.18
C GLY A 150 -19.10 12.94 -16.23
N VAL A 151 -18.62 14.13 -16.63
CA VAL A 151 -17.19 14.47 -16.57
C VAL A 151 -16.74 14.57 -15.11
N SER A 152 -15.62 13.92 -14.79
CA SER A 152 -15.04 13.90 -13.46
C SER A 152 -14.03 15.05 -13.29
N VAL A 153 -13.83 15.52 -12.05
CA VAL A 153 -12.98 16.65 -11.72
C VAL A 153 -11.90 16.25 -10.71
N LEU A 154 -10.66 16.67 -10.99
CA LEU A 154 -9.59 16.68 -10.00
C LEU A 154 -9.20 18.13 -9.73
N THR A 155 -9.20 18.54 -8.47
CA THR A 155 -8.87 19.90 -8.08
C THR A 155 -7.85 19.92 -6.93
N THR A 156 -7.05 20.97 -6.92
CA THR A 156 -6.05 21.16 -5.87
C THR A 156 -6.27 22.48 -5.16
N TRP A 157 -5.95 22.50 -3.88
CA TRP A 157 -5.91 23.64 -2.98
C TRP A 157 -7.18 24.52 -3.05
N ALA A 158 -7.03 25.84 -3.19
CA ALA A 158 -8.08 26.84 -3.10
C ALA A 158 -8.76 27.19 -4.43
N SER A 159 -8.92 26.20 -5.33
CA SER A 159 -9.53 26.43 -6.65
C SER A 159 -10.91 27.08 -6.55
N GLY A 160 -11.19 28.05 -7.41
CA GLY A 160 -12.46 28.75 -7.55
C GLY A 160 -12.85 29.63 -6.35
N THR A 161 -11.90 30.06 -5.53
CA THR A 161 -12.19 30.97 -4.40
C THR A 161 -12.28 32.43 -4.80
N ARG A 162 -11.97 32.74 -6.07
CA ARG A 162 -12.06 34.08 -6.63
C ARG A 162 -12.81 34.10 -7.96
N ASN A 163 -13.44 35.22 -8.26
CA ASN A 163 -14.05 35.46 -9.56
C ASN A 163 -13.02 35.99 -10.61
N SER A 164 -13.47 36.31 -11.83
CA SER A 164 -12.62 36.86 -12.88
C SER A 164 -11.93 38.18 -12.51
N ASP A 165 -12.51 38.98 -11.64
CA ASP A 165 -11.97 40.26 -11.20
C ASP A 165 -10.99 40.11 -10.02
N GLY A 166 -10.75 38.87 -9.57
CA GLY A 166 -9.87 38.53 -8.43
C GLY A 166 -10.52 38.74 -7.06
N GLU A 167 -11.82 39.03 -6.99
CA GLU A 167 -12.53 39.18 -5.73
C GLU A 167 -12.80 37.85 -5.06
N TRP A 168 -12.69 37.81 -3.73
CA TRP A 168 -12.96 36.63 -2.93
C TRP A 168 -14.45 36.24 -2.96
N THR A 169 -14.74 35.01 -3.39
CA THR A 169 -16.10 34.46 -3.48
C THR A 169 -16.38 33.33 -2.46
N GLY A 170 -15.47 33.11 -1.53
CA GLY A 170 -15.61 32.03 -0.54
C GLY A 170 -15.26 30.64 -1.08
N TRP A 171 -15.79 29.64 -0.41
CA TRP A 171 -15.55 28.23 -0.72
C TRP A 171 -16.67 27.56 -1.53
N ASP A 172 -17.66 28.34 -2.00
CA ASP A 172 -18.87 27.82 -2.64
C ASP A 172 -18.59 26.97 -3.88
N PHE A 173 -17.52 27.30 -4.62
CA PHE A 173 -17.10 26.51 -5.76
C PHE A 173 -16.65 25.10 -5.34
N LEU A 174 -15.78 24.97 -4.36
CA LEU A 174 -15.35 23.65 -3.84
C LEU A 174 -16.52 22.89 -3.23
N GLN A 175 -17.43 23.58 -2.55
CA GLN A 175 -18.64 22.97 -2.02
C GLN A 175 -19.56 22.44 -3.13
N SER A 176 -19.67 23.14 -4.26
CA SER A 176 -20.43 22.64 -5.43
C SER A 176 -19.82 21.37 -6.04
N LEU A 177 -18.52 21.17 -5.86
CA LEU A 177 -17.80 19.95 -6.23
C LEU A 177 -17.92 18.83 -5.17
N GLY A 178 -18.63 19.05 -4.05
CA GLY A 178 -18.78 18.11 -2.95
C GLY A 178 -17.64 18.16 -1.92
N ILE A 179 -16.81 19.20 -1.92
CA ILE A 179 -15.69 19.40 -1.00
C ILE A 179 -16.00 20.55 -0.05
N VAL A 180 -16.13 20.27 1.23
CA VAL A 180 -16.32 21.28 2.28
C VAL A 180 -14.96 21.69 2.83
N VAL A 181 -14.65 22.98 2.79
CA VAL A 181 -13.43 23.54 3.41
C VAL A 181 -13.74 24.02 4.81
N LEU A 182 -12.98 23.51 5.78
CA LEU A 182 -13.16 23.78 7.22
C LEU A 182 -12.19 24.86 7.72
N GLY A 183 -11.31 25.34 6.85
CA GLY A 183 -10.29 26.36 7.14
C GLY A 183 -8.88 25.88 6.80
N GLU A 184 -7.91 26.65 7.24
CA GLU A 184 -6.50 26.30 7.10
C GLU A 184 -6.07 25.34 8.20
N ARG A 185 -5.08 24.49 7.92
CA ARG A 185 -4.44 23.67 8.95
C ARG A 185 -3.57 24.56 9.83
N GLU A 186 -3.75 24.43 11.14
CA GLU A 186 -2.88 25.11 12.10
C GLU A 186 -1.44 24.64 11.98
N LYS A 187 -0.49 25.54 12.26
CA LYS A 187 0.93 25.21 12.33
C LYS A 187 1.19 24.44 13.63
N LEU A 188 1.28 23.11 13.51
CA LEU A 188 1.68 22.23 14.59
C LEU A 188 3.19 22.01 14.52
N GLN A 189 3.89 22.07 15.64
CA GLN A 189 5.35 21.89 15.67
C GLN A 189 5.77 20.58 14.99
N GLY A 190 6.31 20.68 13.78
CA GLY A 190 6.90 19.58 13.02
C GLY A 190 5.94 18.66 12.26
N SER A 191 4.62 18.72 12.48
CA SER A 191 3.66 17.82 11.79
C SER A 191 2.73 18.52 10.80
N GLU A 192 2.78 19.84 10.70
CA GLU A 192 1.86 20.61 9.83
C GLU A 192 1.92 20.25 8.36
N ARG A 193 3.02 19.62 7.93
CA ARG A 193 3.22 19.19 6.55
C ARG A 193 3.23 17.68 6.37
N GLN A 194 2.84 16.95 7.39
CA GLN A 194 2.64 15.51 7.32
C GLN A 194 1.18 15.18 7.03
N ILE A 195 0.95 14.24 6.13
CA ILE A 195 -0.33 13.57 5.94
C ILE A 195 -0.14 12.07 6.06
N THR A 196 -1.20 11.34 6.37
CA THR A 196 -1.18 9.87 6.49
C THR A 196 -2.15 9.25 5.50
N MET A 197 -1.66 8.34 4.66
CA MET A 197 -2.48 7.63 3.69
C MET A 197 -3.34 6.56 4.38
N SER A 198 -4.64 6.58 4.12
CA SER A 198 -5.55 5.50 4.52
C SER A 198 -5.38 4.32 3.55
N ALA A 199 -5.53 3.09 4.06
CA ALA A 199 -5.44 1.92 3.19
C ALA A 199 -6.72 1.69 2.38
N GLU A 200 -6.55 0.92 1.31
CA GLU A 200 -7.64 0.25 0.59
C GLU A 200 -8.71 1.20 0.06
N THR A 201 -8.38 2.52 -0.07
CA THR A 201 -9.24 3.44 -0.80
C THR A 201 -8.92 3.40 -2.30
N PRO A 202 -9.84 3.81 -3.18
CA PRO A 202 -9.55 3.87 -4.61
C PRO A 202 -8.36 4.77 -4.97
N LEU A 203 -7.99 5.74 -4.12
CA LEU A 203 -6.91 6.68 -4.37
C LEU A 203 -5.57 6.27 -3.74
N THR A 204 -5.57 5.26 -2.90
CA THR A 204 -4.39 4.82 -2.15
C THR A 204 -4.12 3.32 -2.28
N LEU A 205 -4.71 2.68 -3.31
CA LEU A 205 -4.58 1.26 -3.53
C LEU A 205 -3.12 0.84 -3.77
N SER A 206 -2.33 1.72 -4.39
CA SER A 206 -0.89 1.55 -4.62
C SER A 206 -0.02 1.95 -3.43
N GLN A 207 -0.59 2.54 -2.37
CA GLN A 207 0.13 3.03 -1.21
C GLN A 207 0.18 2.02 -0.08
N ALA A 208 1.19 2.16 0.77
CA ALA A 208 1.24 1.40 2.01
C ALA A 208 0.27 1.98 3.05
N PRO A 209 -0.46 1.15 3.80
CA PRO A 209 -1.27 1.60 4.93
C PRO A 209 -0.49 2.45 5.92
N GLY A 210 -1.11 3.53 6.40
CA GLY A 210 -0.50 4.42 7.36
C GLY A 210 0.80 5.08 6.87
N GLN A 211 1.02 5.13 5.54
CA GLN A 211 2.18 5.80 4.94
C GLN A 211 2.15 7.29 5.29
N ARG A 212 3.15 7.76 6.03
CA ARG A 212 3.37 9.20 6.22
C ARG A 212 3.95 9.78 4.94
N VAL A 213 3.37 10.86 4.48
CA VAL A 213 3.83 11.63 3.33
C VAL A 213 4.17 13.04 3.79
N TRP A 214 5.41 13.42 3.57
CA TRP A 214 5.92 14.75 3.89
C TRP A 214 5.79 15.66 2.70
N LEU A 215 5.19 16.82 2.91
CA LEU A 215 5.02 17.85 1.88
C LEU A 215 6.12 18.90 2.01
N SER A 216 6.61 19.42 0.89
CA SER A 216 7.58 20.51 0.86
C SER A 216 7.01 21.77 1.51
N PRO A 217 7.83 22.60 2.15
CA PRO A 217 7.44 23.94 2.51
C PRO A 217 6.94 24.71 1.28
N ALA A 218 5.78 25.34 1.40
CA ALA A 218 5.16 26.15 0.38
C ALA A 218 4.61 27.43 1.00
N SER A 219 4.42 28.48 0.18
CA SER A 219 3.76 29.71 0.61
C SER A 219 2.27 29.50 0.88
N GLU A 220 1.68 28.56 0.15
CA GLU A 220 0.28 28.20 0.22
C GLU A 220 0.01 27.40 1.52
N PRO A 221 -0.90 27.86 2.38
CA PRO A 221 -1.28 27.10 3.56
C PRO A 221 -2.01 25.82 3.18
N MET A 222 -1.78 24.75 3.91
CA MET A 222 -2.55 23.53 3.77
C MET A 222 -3.98 23.75 4.28
N LEU A 223 -4.96 23.28 3.54
CA LEU A 223 -6.38 23.35 3.92
C LEU A 223 -6.81 22.09 4.68
N ARG A 224 -7.99 22.17 5.32
CA ARG A 224 -8.69 21.05 5.94
C ARG A 224 -9.96 20.78 5.14
N PHE A 225 -9.99 19.62 4.48
CA PHE A 225 -11.12 19.22 3.64
C PHE A 225 -12.01 18.20 4.33
N ARG A 226 -13.31 18.25 4.02
CA ARG A 226 -14.26 17.18 4.27
C ARG A 226 -14.94 16.81 2.95
N GLY A 227 -14.99 15.50 2.65
CA GLY A 227 -15.73 14.91 1.53
C GLY A 227 -16.49 13.69 2.01
N ASP A 228 -17.15 12.97 1.10
CA ASP A 228 -17.83 11.71 1.44
C ASP A 228 -16.84 10.67 1.97
N TYR A 229 -15.61 10.68 1.40
CA TYR A 229 -14.54 9.74 1.72
C TYR A 229 -13.19 10.46 1.85
N ILE A 230 -12.32 9.90 2.67
CA ILE A 230 -10.97 10.42 2.92
C ILE A 230 -9.94 9.40 2.47
N ALA A 231 -9.01 9.80 1.60
CA ALA A 231 -7.89 8.98 1.14
C ALA A 231 -6.59 9.30 1.92
N ALA A 232 -6.42 10.55 2.36
CA ALA A 232 -5.30 10.94 3.23
C ALA A 232 -5.81 11.84 4.36
N ARG A 233 -5.38 11.53 5.58
CA ARG A 233 -5.79 12.21 6.82
C ARG A 233 -4.74 13.22 7.30
N LEU A 234 -5.19 14.20 8.06
CA LEU A 234 -4.34 15.15 8.79
C LEU A 234 -4.02 14.57 10.17
N THR A 235 -2.77 14.18 10.40
CA THR A 235 -2.36 13.47 11.61
C THR A 235 -1.06 14.01 12.19
N ASP A 236 -0.75 13.62 13.42
CA ASP A 236 0.57 13.81 14.03
C ASP A 236 1.57 12.71 13.63
N TRP A 237 2.75 12.76 14.25
CA TRP A 237 3.81 11.76 14.05
C TRP A 237 3.35 10.31 14.31
N TYR A 238 2.54 10.10 15.35
CA TYR A 238 2.00 8.78 15.70
C TYR A 238 0.75 8.38 14.90
N ARG A 239 0.41 9.12 13.84
CA ARG A 239 -0.80 8.93 13.02
C ARG A 239 -2.11 9.18 13.78
N VAL A 240 -2.03 9.85 14.92
CA VAL A 240 -3.21 10.27 15.67
C VAL A 240 -3.81 11.51 15.00
N GLU A 241 -5.12 11.53 14.84
CA GLU A 241 -5.82 12.70 14.30
C GLU A 241 -5.62 13.91 15.23
N THR A 242 -5.47 15.07 14.62
CA THR A 242 -5.32 16.33 15.39
C THR A 242 -6.52 16.52 16.31
N PRO A 243 -6.33 16.73 17.62
CA PRO A 243 -7.43 16.94 18.56
C PRO A 243 -8.35 18.09 18.10
N GLY A 244 -9.66 17.84 18.14
CA GLY A 244 -10.68 18.79 17.68
C GLY A 244 -10.98 18.74 16.17
N TYR A 245 -10.24 17.95 15.38
CA TYR A 245 -10.41 17.83 13.93
C TYR A 245 -10.61 16.37 13.47
N PRO A 246 -11.52 15.59 14.07
CA PRO A 246 -11.75 14.23 13.62
C PRO A 246 -12.36 14.23 12.22
N SER A 247 -11.97 13.25 11.40
CA SER A 247 -12.50 13.05 10.05
C SER A 247 -12.20 14.18 9.07
N GLU A 248 -11.06 14.86 9.21
CA GLU A 248 -10.58 15.84 8.25
C GLU A 248 -9.50 15.28 7.34
N GLY A 249 -9.64 15.57 6.04
CA GLY A 249 -8.80 15.04 4.98
C GLY A 249 -7.86 16.07 4.38
N ALA A 250 -6.68 15.58 3.99
CA ALA A 250 -5.77 16.26 3.07
C ALA A 250 -6.03 15.86 1.62
N VAL A 251 -6.55 14.63 1.39
CA VAL A 251 -7.04 14.17 0.10
C VAL A 251 -8.41 13.54 0.32
N VAL A 252 -9.42 14.09 -0.37
CA VAL A 252 -10.81 13.65 -0.25
C VAL A 252 -11.37 13.30 -1.62
N TYR A 253 -12.38 12.44 -1.65
CA TYR A 253 -13.08 12.09 -2.87
C TYR A 253 -14.58 11.91 -2.64
N THR A 254 -15.36 12.21 -3.67
CA THR A 254 -16.82 12.14 -3.62
C THR A 254 -17.39 11.74 -4.98
N GLU A 255 -18.57 11.16 -4.99
CA GLU A 255 -19.34 10.88 -6.21
C GLU A 255 -20.73 11.48 -6.07
N SER A 256 -21.02 12.50 -6.86
CA SER A 256 -22.32 13.17 -6.94
C SER A 256 -22.99 12.87 -8.27
N ARG A 257 -24.14 12.19 -8.24
CA ARG A 257 -24.92 11.82 -9.44
C ARG A 257 -24.06 11.05 -10.46
N ALA A 258 -23.65 11.71 -11.55
CA ALA A 258 -22.87 11.12 -12.64
C ALA A 258 -21.36 11.44 -12.56
N SER A 259 -20.95 12.45 -11.80
CA SER A 259 -19.57 12.96 -11.72
C SER A 259 -18.83 12.45 -10.48
N ARG A 260 -17.53 12.31 -10.60
CA ARG A 260 -16.60 12.04 -9.50
C ARG A 260 -15.67 13.23 -9.30
N THR A 261 -15.38 13.54 -8.06
CA THR A 261 -14.44 14.61 -7.69
C THR A 261 -13.37 14.08 -6.76
N VAL A 262 -12.12 14.52 -7.01
CA VAL A 262 -10.98 14.34 -6.09
C VAL A 262 -10.44 15.71 -5.74
N GLY A 263 -10.24 15.98 -4.46
CA GLY A 263 -9.65 17.21 -3.96
C GLY A 263 -8.40 16.97 -3.13
N PHE A 264 -7.32 17.67 -3.48
CA PHE A 264 -6.09 17.75 -2.69
C PHE A 264 -6.09 19.09 -1.92
N ALA A 265 -5.98 19.03 -0.61
CA ALA A 265 -6.04 20.22 0.25
C ALA A 265 -4.74 21.04 0.26
N PHE A 266 -3.82 20.79 -0.66
CA PHE A 266 -2.53 21.43 -0.77
C PHE A 266 -2.16 21.71 -2.23
N ALA A 267 -1.34 22.75 -2.43
CA ALA A 267 -0.91 23.16 -3.75
C ALA A 267 0.24 22.29 -4.31
N GLU A 268 0.42 22.34 -5.61
CA GLU A 268 1.44 21.59 -6.35
C GLU A 268 2.87 21.93 -5.93
N THR A 269 3.10 23.15 -5.45
CA THR A 269 4.39 23.61 -4.91
C THR A 269 4.89 22.78 -3.72
N SER A 270 4.00 22.04 -3.07
CA SER A 270 4.35 21.18 -1.92
C SER A 270 4.70 19.72 -2.28
N TRP A 271 4.69 19.32 -3.57
CA TRP A 271 4.85 17.92 -3.96
C TRP A 271 6.29 17.39 -3.95
N ASP A 272 7.29 18.25 -4.12
CA ASP A 272 8.68 17.86 -4.43
C ASP A 272 9.33 16.95 -3.36
N ALA A 273 8.95 17.06 -2.10
CA ALA A 273 9.49 16.21 -1.03
C ALA A 273 9.07 14.73 -1.14
N SER A 274 7.96 14.44 -1.85
CA SER A 274 7.35 13.10 -1.86
C SER A 274 6.78 12.70 -3.23
N LEU A 275 7.42 13.07 -4.34
CA LEU A 275 6.95 12.75 -5.70
C LEU A 275 6.74 11.23 -5.91
N ASN A 276 7.57 10.40 -5.28
CA ASN A 276 7.45 8.94 -5.31
C ASN A 276 6.18 8.39 -4.65
N LEU A 277 5.50 9.19 -3.84
CA LEU A 277 4.23 8.87 -3.18
C LEU A 277 3.05 9.63 -3.82
N ILE A 278 3.26 10.91 -4.17
CA ILE A 278 2.22 11.74 -4.81
C ILE A 278 1.86 11.18 -6.20
N TYR A 279 2.82 10.83 -7.03
CA TYR A 279 2.55 10.35 -8.39
C TYR A 279 1.73 9.04 -8.42
N PRO A 280 2.03 7.99 -7.62
CA PRO A 280 1.13 6.84 -7.53
C PRO A 280 -0.28 7.19 -7.04
N THR A 281 -0.43 8.14 -6.11
CA THR A 281 -1.75 8.60 -5.66
C THR A 281 -2.52 9.30 -6.79
N LEU A 282 -1.85 10.10 -7.63
CA LEU A 282 -2.45 10.69 -8.82
C LEU A 282 -2.82 9.63 -9.87
N ASP A 283 -1.99 8.58 -10.03
CA ASP A 283 -2.32 7.45 -10.91
C ASP A 283 -3.60 6.75 -10.48
N ASP A 284 -3.72 6.41 -9.20
CA ASP A 284 -4.91 5.79 -8.63
C ASP A 284 -6.14 6.72 -8.73
N ALA A 285 -5.96 8.03 -8.44
CA ALA A 285 -7.03 9.02 -8.55
C ALA A 285 -7.56 9.13 -9.98
N LEU A 286 -6.68 9.20 -11.00
CA LEU A 286 -7.09 9.26 -12.40
C LEU A 286 -7.82 7.98 -12.83
N LEU A 287 -7.36 6.79 -12.40
CA LEU A 287 -8.05 5.53 -12.70
C LEU A 287 -9.46 5.52 -12.08
N TRP A 288 -9.61 5.98 -10.85
CA TRP A 288 -10.91 6.07 -10.20
C TRP A 288 -11.83 7.08 -10.88
N LEU A 289 -11.32 8.28 -11.20
CA LEU A 289 -12.08 9.31 -11.92
C LEU A 289 -12.53 8.84 -13.30
N GLN A 290 -11.71 8.03 -13.97
CA GLN A 290 -12.03 7.40 -15.26
C GLN A 290 -12.88 6.13 -15.14
N ARG A 291 -13.37 5.81 -13.94
CA ARG A 291 -14.23 4.64 -13.66
C ARG A 291 -13.60 3.31 -14.05
N GLN A 292 -12.27 3.22 -13.92
CA GLN A 292 -11.55 1.99 -14.21
C GLN A 292 -11.57 1.06 -13.01
N PRO A 293 -11.82 -0.26 -13.19
CA PRO A 293 -11.65 -1.21 -12.11
C PRO A 293 -10.16 -1.35 -11.76
N MET A 294 -9.87 -1.51 -10.47
CA MET A 294 -8.51 -1.68 -9.96
C MET A 294 -8.43 -2.89 -9.03
N ILE A 295 -7.26 -3.49 -8.91
CA ILE A 295 -7.02 -4.62 -8.01
C ILE A 295 -5.74 -4.42 -7.20
N ALA A 296 -5.70 -5.02 -6.02
CA ALA A 296 -4.49 -5.17 -5.22
C ALA A 296 -4.53 -6.46 -4.38
N LEU A 297 -3.36 -7.00 -4.07
CA LEU A 297 -3.23 -8.04 -3.05
C LEU A 297 -3.39 -7.40 -1.67
N ALA A 298 -4.37 -7.86 -0.89
CA ALA A 298 -4.59 -7.38 0.48
C ALA A 298 -3.37 -7.59 1.37
N ASN A 299 -3.24 -6.76 2.41
CA ASN A 299 -2.09 -6.82 3.31
C ASN A 299 -2.20 -7.97 4.31
N TRP A 300 -3.40 -8.25 4.75
CA TRP A 300 -3.66 -9.18 5.84
C TRP A 300 -4.45 -10.40 5.34
N PRO A 301 -4.34 -11.55 6.03
CA PRO A 301 -5.00 -12.77 5.59
C PRO A 301 -6.53 -12.69 5.72
N ASN A 302 -7.25 -13.55 5.00
CA ASN A 302 -8.68 -13.81 5.16
C ASN A 302 -9.60 -12.57 5.01
N GLY A 303 -9.10 -11.49 4.39
CA GLY A 303 -9.85 -10.26 4.20
C GLY A 303 -9.93 -9.36 5.43
N TYR A 304 -9.08 -9.54 6.42
CA TYR A 304 -8.91 -8.57 7.48
C TYR A 304 -8.37 -7.25 6.91
N HIS A 305 -8.91 -6.14 7.40
CA HIS A 305 -8.50 -4.80 6.97
C HIS A 305 -7.18 -4.37 7.60
N ALA A 306 -6.97 -4.68 8.88
CA ALA A 306 -5.78 -4.33 9.67
C ALA A 306 -5.30 -5.52 10.50
N ALA A 307 -4.12 -5.39 11.11
CA ALA A 307 -3.60 -6.36 12.07
C ALA A 307 -3.20 -5.69 13.38
N GLN A 308 -3.24 -6.44 14.49
CA GLN A 308 -2.79 -5.98 15.80
C GLN A 308 -1.91 -7.03 16.47
N LEU A 309 -0.75 -6.58 16.90
CA LEU A 309 0.20 -7.29 17.76
C LEU A 309 0.12 -6.68 19.17
N VAL A 310 -0.03 -7.54 20.18
CA VAL A 310 0.17 -7.19 21.60
C VAL A 310 1.42 -7.90 22.06
N GLU A 311 2.41 -7.14 22.49
CA GLU A 311 3.68 -7.70 22.93
C GLU A 311 4.11 -7.12 24.28
N MET A 312 5.01 -7.84 24.95
CA MET A 312 5.57 -7.44 26.23
C MET A 312 7.09 -7.53 26.23
N ASP A 313 7.75 -6.43 26.60
CA ASP A 313 9.13 -6.44 27.03
C ASP A 313 9.18 -6.94 28.48
N THR A 314 9.63 -8.18 28.64
CA THR A 314 9.63 -8.87 29.93
C THR A 314 10.97 -8.65 30.61
N GLU A 315 11.00 -7.63 31.45
CA GLU A 315 12.19 -7.07 32.07
C GLU A 315 12.15 -7.17 33.60
N HIS A 316 12.10 -6.01 34.28
CA HIS A 316 11.93 -5.91 35.72
C HIS A 316 10.57 -6.46 36.15
N LEU A 317 10.50 -7.02 37.36
CA LEU A 317 9.30 -7.71 37.83
C LEU A 317 8.82 -8.78 36.83
N PHE A 318 9.75 -9.57 36.33
CA PHE A 318 9.55 -10.58 35.29
C PHE A 318 8.29 -11.43 35.48
N GLY A 319 8.01 -11.86 36.73
CA GLY A 319 6.80 -12.64 37.07
C GLY A 319 5.48 -11.93 36.80
N ALA A 320 5.46 -10.58 36.69
CA ALA A 320 4.24 -9.82 36.35
C ALA A 320 3.78 -10.06 34.91
N ALA A 321 4.63 -10.62 34.04
CA ALA A 321 4.24 -11.11 32.71
C ALA A 321 3.05 -12.09 32.77
N ASN A 322 2.90 -12.82 33.86
CA ASN A 322 1.77 -13.72 34.07
C ASN A 322 0.42 -13.02 34.05
N ALA A 323 0.33 -11.74 34.46
CA ALA A 323 -0.92 -10.99 34.45
C ALA A 323 -1.43 -10.75 33.02
N LEU A 324 -0.55 -10.33 32.11
CA LEU A 324 -0.92 -10.17 30.69
C LEU A 324 -1.20 -11.54 30.06
N ALA A 325 -0.37 -12.55 30.33
CA ALA A 325 -0.56 -13.90 29.81
C ALA A 325 -1.94 -14.49 30.18
N ASP A 326 -2.39 -14.28 31.44
CA ASP A 326 -3.73 -14.69 31.88
C ASP A 326 -4.84 -13.99 31.10
N MET A 327 -4.73 -12.67 30.92
CA MET A 327 -5.72 -11.87 30.19
C MET A 327 -5.81 -12.26 28.71
N LEU A 328 -4.66 -12.51 28.05
CA LEU A 328 -4.58 -12.95 26.66
C LEU A 328 -5.13 -14.38 26.50
N LYS A 329 -4.70 -15.32 27.37
CA LYS A 329 -5.14 -16.72 27.35
C LYS A 329 -6.65 -16.85 27.55
N ALA A 330 -7.22 -16.12 28.51
CA ALA A 330 -8.65 -16.13 28.79
C ALA A 330 -9.50 -15.68 27.58
N ARG A 331 -8.89 -14.92 26.66
CA ARG A 331 -9.54 -14.36 25.47
C ARG A 331 -9.14 -15.07 24.17
N GLY A 332 -8.19 -16.02 24.23
CA GLY A 332 -7.65 -16.68 23.04
C GLY A 332 -6.89 -15.71 22.11
N ILE A 333 -6.33 -14.62 22.65
CA ILE A 333 -5.54 -13.65 21.90
C ILE A 333 -4.08 -14.11 21.89
N PRO A 334 -3.44 -14.23 20.70
CA PRO A 334 -2.01 -14.48 20.63
C PRO A 334 -1.23 -13.28 21.14
N GLY A 335 -0.08 -13.54 21.77
CA GLY A 335 0.82 -12.49 22.25
C GLY A 335 2.27 -12.87 22.05
N THR A 336 3.16 -11.89 22.04
CA THR A 336 4.61 -12.07 21.96
C THR A 336 5.27 -11.56 23.24
N PHE A 337 6.16 -12.35 23.81
CA PHE A 337 6.93 -11.97 24.99
C PHE A 337 8.42 -11.90 24.65
N PHE A 338 8.98 -10.71 24.64
CA PHE A 338 10.40 -10.47 24.44
C PHE A 338 11.10 -10.58 25.80
N LEU A 339 11.89 -11.66 25.97
CA LEU A 339 12.50 -11.99 27.26
C LEU A 339 13.88 -11.33 27.39
N LEU A 340 14.07 -10.54 28.44
CA LEU A 340 15.40 -10.20 28.94
C LEU A 340 16.00 -11.45 29.61
N THR A 341 16.98 -12.08 28.97
CA THR A 341 17.36 -13.44 29.34
C THR A 341 18.09 -13.53 30.66
N SER A 342 18.76 -12.47 31.15
CA SER A 342 19.30 -12.41 32.53
C SER A 342 18.21 -12.45 33.60
N GLU A 343 17.01 -11.94 33.31
CA GLU A 343 15.88 -12.05 34.23
C GLU A 343 15.12 -13.36 34.04
N ALA A 344 15.01 -13.84 32.81
CA ALA A 344 14.38 -15.13 32.50
C ALA A 344 15.00 -16.32 33.25
N ILE A 345 16.35 -16.36 33.35
CA ILE A 345 17.04 -17.44 34.09
C ILE A 345 16.76 -17.42 35.59
N LYS A 346 16.33 -16.29 36.16
CA LYS A 346 15.95 -16.16 37.56
C LYS A 346 14.51 -16.63 37.84
N ASP A 347 13.64 -16.62 36.82
CA ASP A 347 12.24 -17.09 36.94
C ASP A 347 11.88 -18.11 35.85
N PRO A 348 12.46 -19.30 35.89
CA PRO A 348 12.19 -20.36 34.92
C PRO A 348 10.75 -20.88 34.97
N LYS A 349 10.00 -20.61 36.03
CA LYS A 349 8.59 -21.01 36.13
C LYS A 349 7.72 -20.17 35.16
N THR A 350 7.89 -18.87 35.18
CA THR A 350 7.19 -17.96 34.27
C THR A 350 7.56 -18.28 32.81
N VAL A 351 8.84 -18.48 32.48
CA VAL A 351 9.26 -18.83 31.10
C VAL A 351 8.57 -20.12 30.62
N ARG A 352 8.60 -21.20 31.43
CA ARG A 352 7.95 -22.46 31.06
C ARG A 352 6.44 -22.31 30.90
N ARG A 353 5.81 -21.51 31.75
CA ARG A 353 4.39 -21.24 31.65
C ARG A 353 4.04 -20.54 30.32
N LEU A 354 4.72 -19.44 29.98
CA LEU A 354 4.50 -18.72 28.73
C LEU A 354 4.65 -19.65 27.52
N ALA A 355 5.70 -20.49 27.50
CA ALA A 355 5.92 -21.46 26.45
C ALA A 355 4.83 -22.55 26.39
N ASN A 356 4.40 -23.09 27.53
CA ASN A 356 3.33 -24.09 27.61
C ASN A 356 1.97 -23.54 27.18
N ASP A 357 1.72 -22.27 27.41
CA ASP A 357 0.53 -21.56 26.95
C ASP A 357 0.61 -21.16 25.47
N ARG A 358 1.71 -21.53 24.79
CA ARG A 358 1.95 -21.32 23.35
C ARG A 358 2.02 -19.86 22.93
N PHE A 359 2.45 -18.99 23.83
CA PHE A 359 2.81 -17.64 23.44
C PHE A 359 4.10 -17.64 22.62
N ASP A 360 4.23 -16.66 21.75
CA ASP A 360 5.43 -16.44 20.97
C ASP A 360 6.52 -15.88 21.89
N ILE A 361 7.61 -16.64 22.02
CA ILE A 361 8.75 -16.30 22.86
C ILE A 361 9.87 -15.74 22.00
N ALA A 362 10.30 -14.54 22.31
CA ALA A 362 11.30 -13.81 21.56
C ALA A 362 12.38 -13.24 22.52
N TYR A 363 13.42 -12.67 21.96
CA TYR A 363 14.56 -12.14 22.71
C TYR A 363 14.50 -10.63 22.89
N HIS A 364 14.76 -10.16 24.12
CA HIS A 364 14.96 -8.75 24.47
C HIS A 364 16.41 -8.40 24.83
N GLY A 365 17.36 -9.28 24.50
CA GLY A 365 18.76 -9.14 24.87
C GLY A 365 19.16 -10.00 26.07
N ASP A 366 20.45 -9.95 26.38
CA ASP A 366 21.05 -10.61 27.55
C ASP A 366 20.84 -9.78 28.84
N ILE A 367 21.06 -8.47 28.75
CA ILE A 367 20.85 -7.47 29.80
C ILE A 367 20.17 -6.22 29.19
N HIS A 368 19.53 -5.40 30.02
CA HIS A 368 18.78 -4.21 29.59
C HIS A 368 19.72 -3.04 29.21
N ILE A 369 20.59 -3.29 28.22
CA ILE A 369 21.48 -2.29 27.60
C ILE A 369 21.32 -2.43 26.08
N GLY A 370 21.11 -1.32 25.36
CA GLY A 370 21.03 -1.30 23.90
C GLY A 370 22.30 -1.85 23.24
N PHE A 371 22.21 -2.13 21.96
CA PHE A 371 23.31 -2.68 21.15
C PHE A 371 24.05 -1.58 20.37
N ALA A 372 23.44 -0.45 20.13
CA ALA A 372 24.06 0.67 19.40
C ALA A 372 25.38 1.13 20.06
N LYS A 373 26.34 1.53 19.23
CA LYS A 373 27.68 2.03 19.64
C LYS A 373 28.59 1.00 20.29
N GLN A 374 28.25 -0.29 20.22
CA GLN A 374 29.13 -1.39 20.64
C GLN A 374 29.86 -1.98 19.44
N SER A 375 31.04 -2.54 19.65
CA SER A 375 31.77 -3.26 18.59
C SER A 375 31.00 -4.50 18.12
N GLU A 376 31.28 -4.97 16.89
CA GLU A 376 30.67 -6.19 16.36
C GLU A 376 30.92 -7.40 17.28
N ALA A 377 32.13 -7.51 17.83
CA ALA A 377 32.49 -8.60 18.73
C ALA A 377 31.69 -8.56 20.05
N GLU A 378 31.49 -7.39 20.64
CA GLU A 378 30.69 -7.22 21.86
C GLU A 378 29.23 -7.58 21.59
N GLN A 379 28.63 -7.08 20.49
CA GLN A 379 27.26 -7.42 20.11
C GLN A 379 27.13 -8.93 19.86
N GLN A 380 28.06 -9.55 19.13
CA GLN A 380 28.05 -10.99 18.88
C GLN A 380 28.13 -11.81 20.19
N ASN A 381 28.98 -11.41 21.13
CA ASN A 381 29.11 -12.07 22.42
C ASN A 381 27.82 -11.98 23.23
N ARG A 382 27.20 -10.81 23.28
CA ARG A 382 25.93 -10.58 23.98
C ARG A 382 24.78 -11.39 23.38
N LEU A 383 24.66 -11.41 22.06
CA LEU A 383 23.65 -12.20 21.35
C LEU A 383 23.88 -13.71 21.57
N THR A 384 25.13 -14.15 21.63
CA THR A 384 25.45 -15.54 21.93
C THR A 384 25.10 -15.89 23.37
N LEU A 385 25.43 -15.03 24.32
CA LEU A 385 25.09 -15.22 25.75
C LEU A 385 23.56 -15.27 25.95
N MET A 386 22.82 -14.38 25.33
CA MET A 386 21.35 -14.35 25.33
C MET A 386 20.78 -15.73 24.93
N ARG A 387 21.27 -16.32 23.84
CA ARG A 387 20.82 -17.64 23.37
C ARG A 387 21.22 -18.74 24.35
N GLN A 388 22.43 -18.68 24.90
CA GLN A 388 22.90 -19.68 25.89
C GLN A 388 22.09 -19.63 27.17
N GLN A 389 21.74 -18.45 27.67
CA GLN A 389 20.91 -18.28 28.85
C GLN A 389 19.53 -18.93 28.66
N LEU A 390 18.85 -18.64 27.54
CA LEU A 390 17.55 -19.29 27.27
C LEU A 390 17.70 -20.81 27.05
N ALA A 391 18.76 -21.25 26.39
CA ALA A 391 19.05 -22.67 26.18
C ALA A 391 19.33 -23.44 27.49
N SER A 392 19.84 -22.76 28.52
CA SER A 392 20.04 -23.36 29.85
C SER A 392 18.72 -23.68 30.56
N LEU A 393 17.63 -22.97 30.20
CA LEU A 393 16.28 -23.24 30.69
C LEU A 393 15.57 -24.30 29.84
N ASP A 394 15.62 -24.14 28.53
CA ASP A 394 15.02 -25.04 27.53
C ASP A 394 15.73 -24.90 26.17
N PRO A 395 16.55 -25.92 25.77
CA PRO A 395 17.23 -25.90 24.48
C PRO A 395 16.28 -25.90 23.27
N ALA A 396 15.07 -26.44 23.37
CA ALA A 396 14.09 -26.46 22.30
C ALA A 396 13.49 -25.05 22.13
N LEU A 397 13.15 -24.40 23.24
CA LEU A 397 12.64 -23.03 23.24
C LEU A 397 13.67 -22.05 22.65
N ALA A 398 14.95 -22.16 23.04
CA ALA A 398 16.01 -21.32 22.49
C ALA A 398 16.21 -21.49 20.96
N ARG A 399 15.92 -22.68 20.43
CA ARG A 399 15.95 -22.93 18.98
C ARG A 399 14.70 -22.41 18.26
N SER A 400 13.54 -22.43 18.91
CA SER A 400 12.28 -21.97 18.34
C SER A 400 12.08 -20.44 18.43
N ALA A 401 12.72 -19.77 19.41
CA ALA A 401 12.66 -18.32 19.52
C ALA A 401 13.31 -17.63 18.32
N ARG A 402 12.50 -16.92 17.52
CA ARG A 402 12.88 -16.33 16.23
C ARG A 402 12.73 -14.82 16.18
N GLY A 403 12.17 -14.22 17.21
CA GLY A 403 11.97 -12.78 17.29
C GLY A 403 13.05 -12.09 18.12
N PHE A 404 13.24 -10.81 17.84
CA PHE A 404 14.12 -9.94 18.61
C PHE A 404 13.51 -8.53 18.72
N ARG A 405 13.74 -7.89 19.87
CA ARG A 405 13.54 -6.48 20.11
C ARG A 405 14.72 -5.96 20.95
N ALA A 406 15.38 -4.89 20.49
CA ALA A 406 16.52 -4.35 21.20
C ALA A 406 16.08 -3.60 22.48
N PRO A 407 16.78 -3.79 23.62
CA PRO A 407 16.57 -2.93 24.78
C PRO A 407 16.71 -1.45 24.41
N THR A 408 15.82 -0.62 24.94
CA THR A 408 15.76 0.84 24.65
C THR A 408 15.63 1.20 23.15
N GLU A 409 15.21 0.25 22.33
CA GLU A 409 15.17 0.38 20.85
C GLU A 409 16.53 0.80 20.23
N ALA A 410 17.64 0.55 20.93
CA ALA A 410 18.98 0.96 20.49
C ALA A 410 19.70 -0.19 19.77
N TYR A 411 19.74 -0.12 18.45
CA TYR A 411 20.38 -1.07 17.55
C TYR A 411 21.00 -0.32 16.34
N GLU A 412 21.78 -1.05 15.55
CA GLU A 412 22.46 -0.55 14.35
C GLU A 412 22.36 -1.59 13.22
N PRO A 413 22.70 -1.24 11.97
CA PRO A 413 22.72 -2.19 10.86
C PRO A 413 23.59 -3.44 11.12
N ILE A 414 24.64 -3.31 11.93
CA ILE A 414 25.48 -4.44 12.34
C ILE A 414 24.70 -5.40 13.26
N THR A 415 23.87 -4.88 14.16
CA THR A 415 22.98 -5.70 15.02
C THR A 415 22.04 -6.54 14.14
N GLU A 416 21.37 -5.94 13.19
CA GLU A 416 20.42 -6.62 12.29
C GLU A 416 21.13 -7.71 11.47
N ARG A 417 22.34 -7.46 10.99
CA ARG A 417 23.15 -8.47 10.28
C ARG A 417 23.52 -9.65 11.18
N LEU A 418 23.88 -9.42 12.43
CA LEU A 418 24.17 -10.46 13.40
C LEU A 418 22.92 -11.29 13.76
N LEU A 419 21.76 -10.63 13.91
CA LEU A 419 20.47 -11.30 14.10
C LEU A 419 20.15 -12.26 12.95
N GLN A 420 20.34 -11.82 11.70
CA GLN A 420 20.15 -12.69 10.53
C GLN A 420 21.09 -13.90 10.56
N LYS A 421 22.38 -13.71 10.87
CA LYS A 421 23.36 -14.81 11.02
C LYS A 421 22.98 -15.80 12.11
N MET A 422 22.29 -15.34 13.16
CA MET A 422 21.77 -16.20 14.23
C MET A 422 20.49 -16.93 13.86
N GLY A 423 19.87 -16.63 12.72
CA GLY A 423 18.60 -17.20 12.29
C GLY A 423 17.38 -16.59 13.00
N ILE A 424 17.51 -15.36 13.50
CA ILE A 424 16.36 -14.55 13.89
C ILE A 424 15.57 -14.19 12.64
N ARG A 425 14.25 -14.23 12.71
CA ARG A 425 13.36 -14.11 11.57
C ARG A 425 12.62 -12.78 11.53
N TYR A 426 12.33 -12.19 12.70
CA TYR A 426 11.69 -10.89 12.78
C TYR A 426 12.31 -10.01 13.86
N HIS A 427 12.26 -8.70 13.63
CA HIS A 427 12.77 -7.67 14.52
C HIS A 427 11.72 -6.58 14.70
N LEU A 428 11.27 -6.38 15.95
CA LEU A 428 10.40 -5.29 16.30
C LEU A 428 11.25 -4.04 16.60
N VAL A 429 10.93 -2.94 15.95
CA VAL A 429 11.78 -1.74 15.91
C VAL A 429 11.00 -0.48 16.27
N ASP A 430 11.74 0.61 16.50
CA ASP A 430 11.19 1.92 16.78
C ASP A 430 10.32 2.48 15.62
N PRO A 431 9.41 3.45 15.89
CA PRO A 431 8.48 3.97 14.90
C PRO A 431 9.12 4.82 13.80
N SER A 432 10.39 5.22 13.94
CA SER A 432 11.09 6.05 12.96
C SER A 432 11.71 5.21 11.82
N ARG A 433 11.75 3.89 11.97
CA ARG A 433 12.40 2.97 11.03
C ARG A 433 11.75 2.94 9.64
N THR A 434 10.47 3.26 9.55
CA THR A 434 9.73 3.33 8.29
C THR A 434 8.59 4.34 8.35
N GLU A 435 8.28 4.92 7.22
CA GLU A 435 7.13 5.81 7.08
C GLU A 435 5.79 5.06 6.93
N ALA A 436 5.82 3.75 6.68
CA ALA A 436 4.62 2.93 6.53
C ALA A 436 4.24 2.20 7.84
N ALA A 437 2.97 1.89 8.03
CA ALA A 437 2.50 1.08 9.15
C ALA A 437 2.46 -0.42 8.78
N LEU A 438 3.51 -0.92 8.15
CA LEU A 438 3.59 -2.31 7.67
C LEU A 438 4.96 -2.91 7.95
N PRO A 439 5.04 -4.25 8.09
CA PRO A 439 6.30 -4.96 8.04
C PRO A 439 7.01 -4.79 6.69
N PHE A 440 8.32 -4.91 6.69
CA PHE A 440 9.12 -4.94 5.48
C PHE A 440 10.29 -5.92 5.60
N PHE A 441 10.86 -6.35 4.47
CA PHE A 441 12.04 -7.20 4.45
C PHE A 441 13.31 -6.36 4.45
N LEU A 442 14.21 -6.66 5.37
CA LEU A 442 15.56 -6.09 5.35
C LEU A 442 16.41 -6.88 4.36
N LYS A 443 16.64 -6.30 3.19
CA LYS A 443 17.49 -6.89 2.15
C LYS A 443 18.96 -6.76 2.52
N ALA A 444 19.67 -7.88 2.55
CA ALA A 444 21.12 -7.91 2.70
C ALA A 444 21.76 -8.62 1.50
N LYS A 445 22.93 -8.15 1.04
CA LYS A 445 23.56 -8.64 -0.20
C LYS A 445 23.92 -10.13 -0.17
N ASP A 446 24.25 -10.67 1.00
CA ASP A 446 24.79 -12.01 1.17
C ASP A 446 23.82 -12.94 1.93
N VAL A 447 22.54 -12.59 1.97
CA VAL A 447 21.48 -13.33 2.68
C VAL A 447 20.47 -13.87 1.68
N SER A 448 20.11 -15.14 1.82
CA SER A 448 19.03 -15.74 1.05
C SER A 448 17.73 -14.99 1.28
N PRO A 449 16.86 -14.82 0.27
CA PRO A 449 15.53 -14.26 0.46
C PRO A 449 14.73 -14.93 1.59
N ASP A 450 14.93 -16.21 1.81
CA ASP A 450 14.26 -16.96 2.89
C ASP A 450 14.81 -16.62 4.28
N ASP A 451 16.01 -16.07 4.37
CA ASP A 451 16.68 -15.68 5.62
C ASP A 451 16.65 -14.15 5.86
N GLU A 452 16.07 -13.35 4.95
CA GLU A 452 15.88 -11.93 5.16
C GLU A 452 15.03 -11.69 6.43
N LEU A 453 15.43 -10.70 7.21
CA LEU A 453 14.74 -10.31 8.44
C LEU A 453 13.45 -9.57 8.10
N VAL A 454 12.34 -9.97 8.70
CA VAL A 454 11.08 -9.21 8.66
C VAL A 454 11.14 -8.16 9.76
N VAL A 455 11.17 -6.90 9.37
CA VAL A 455 11.19 -5.77 10.30
C VAL A 455 9.76 -5.27 10.51
N MET A 456 9.34 -5.16 11.78
CA MET A 456 8.01 -4.73 12.19
C MET A 456 8.12 -3.42 12.96
N PRO A 457 7.54 -2.31 12.49
CA PRO A 457 7.58 -1.05 13.22
C PRO A 457 6.61 -1.07 14.41
N ARG A 458 7.01 -0.50 15.54
CA ARG A 458 6.10 -0.12 16.61
C ARG A 458 5.29 1.09 16.14
N THR A 459 4.02 0.92 15.91
CA THR A 459 3.17 1.96 15.30
C THR A 459 2.29 2.70 16.30
N GLN A 460 2.17 2.18 17.52
CA GLN A 460 1.46 2.80 18.63
C GLN A 460 2.44 3.36 19.66
N ARG A 461 2.00 4.34 20.44
CA ARG A 461 2.73 4.73 21.64
C ARG A 461 2.79 3.56 22.60
N ASP A 462 3.95 3.28 23.18
CA ASP A 462 4.10 2.24 24.20
C ASP A 462 3.44 2.68 25.54
N ASP A 463 3.39 1.76 26.48
CA ASP A 463 2.82 2.02 27.80
C ASP A 463 3.56 3.12 28.57
N LEU A 464 4.88 3.27 28.40
CA LEU A 464 5.66 4.34 29.04
C LEU A 464 5.25 5.72 28.50
N ASN A 465 5.10 5.85 27.17
CA ASN A 465 4.60 7.06 26.56
C ASN A 465 3.17 7.39 27.05
N GLN A 466 2.29 6.39 27.09
CA GLN A 466 0.90 6.57 27.53
C GLN A 466 0.80 6.91 29.02
N LEU A 467 1.56 6.22 29.87
CA LEU A 467 1.61 6.47 31.32
C LEU A 467 2.24 7.84 31.67
N SER A 468 3.09 8.39 30.80
CA SER A 468 3.60 9.76 30.97
C SER A 468 2.53 10.82 30.73
N LEU A 469 1.47 10.50 29.97
CA LEU A 469 0.37 11.42 29.68
C LEU A 469 -0.73 11.35 30.74
N THR A 470 -1.00 10.15 31.30
CA THR A 470 -2.05 9.94 32.28
C THR A 470 -1.81 8.72 33.16
N GLN A 471 -2.18 8.84 34.44
CA GLN A 471 -2.21 7.73 35.39
C GLN A 471 -3.65 7.28 35.73
N ASP A 472 -4.66 7.90 35.12
CA ASP A 472 -6.06 7.46 35.22
C ASP A 472 -6.32 6.29 34.29
N PRO A 473 -6.76 5.12 34.79
CA PRO A 473 -7.00 3.93 33.96
C PRO A 473 -8.03 4.14 32.84
N GLN A 474 -9.02 5.01 33.04
CA GLN A 474 -10.04 5.29 32.02
C GLN A 474 -9.49 6.15 30.89
N ALA A 475 -8.73 7.20 31.23
CA ALA A 475 -8.05 8.04 30.24
C ALA A 475 -6.97 7.24 29.50
N LEU A 476 -6.27 6.34 30.19
CA LEU A 476 -5.29 5.44 29.58
C LEU A 476 -5.96 4.47 28.59
N LEU A 477 -7.07 3.83 28.97
CA LEU A 477 -7.84 2.98 28.08
C LEU A 477 -8.27 3.75 26.81
N LYS A 478 -8.73 4.99 26.98
CA LYS A 478 -9.10 5.82 25.82
C LYS A 478 -7.91 6.07 24.91
N ALA A 479 -6.76 6.43 25.44
CA ALA A 479 -5.56 6.72 24.66
C ALA A 479 -5.04 5.46 23.91
N LEU A 480 -5.01 4.30 24.57
CA LEU A 480 -4.67 3.01 23.95
C LEU A 480 -5.65 2.67 22.80
N THR A 481 -6.94 2.93 23.02
CA THR A 481 -7.99 2.65 22.02
C THR A 481 -7.88 3.61 20.83
N ASP A 482 -7.64 4.89 21.09
CA ASP A 482 -7.47 5.89 20.01
C ASP A 482 -6.28 5.53 19.11
N ASP A 483 -5.13 5.14 19.66
CA ASP A 483 -3.96 4.71 18.90
C ASP A 483 -4.25 3.45 18.06
N MET A 484 -4.93 2.49 18.66
CA MET A 484 -5.34 1.26 17.97
C MET A 484 -6.34 1.57 16.85
N ASP A 485 -7.36 2.39 17.10
CA ASP A 485 -8.37 2.77 16.12
C ASP A 485 -7.77 3.54 14.95
N ASN A 486 -6.75 4.37 15.15
CA ASN A 486 -6.03 5.05 14.08
C ASN A 486 -5.30 4.05 13.17
N ASN A 487 -4.52 3.12 13.74
CA ASN A 487 -3.82 2.10 12.96
C ASN A 487 -4.80 1.17 12.23
N ARG A 488 -5.90 0.78 12.89
CA ARG A 488 -6.95 -0.02 12.29
C ARG A 488 -7.60 0.70 11.10
N ARG A 489 -7.93 1.98 11.25
CA ARG A 489 -8.53 2.80 10.19
C ARG A 489 -7.60 2.96 8.99
N ASP A 490 -6.29 3.06 9.25
CA ASP A 490 -5.27 3.13 8.20
C ASP A 490 -4.97 1.77 7.54
N GLY A 491 -5.48 0.65 8.08
CA GLY A 491 -5.23 -0.70 7.56
C GLY A 491 -3.83 -1.24 7.86
N GLY A 492 -3.12 -0.66 8.82
CA GLY A 492 -1.75 -0.99 9.19
C GLY A 492 -1.60 -2.16 10.17
N LEU A 493 -0.35 -2.40 10.57
CA LEU A 493 0.00 -3.22 11.73
C LEU A 493 -0.04 -2.33 12.97
N GLY A 494 -1.03 -2.49 13.82
CA GLY A 494 -0.99 -1.96 15.18
C GLY A 494 -0.01 -2.77 16.03
N THR A 495 0.88 -2.11 16.75
CA THR A 495 1.81 -2.78 17.68
C THR A 495 1.77 -2.06 19.01
N LEU A 496 1.12 -2.69 19.99
CA LEU A 496 1.12 -2.22 21.38
C LEU A 496 2.24 -2.92 22.13
N SER A 497 3.22 -2.13 22.58
CA SER A 497 4.31 -2.57 23.45
C SER A 497 3.99 -2.23 24.91
N VAL A 498 4.11 -3.22 25.78
CA VAL A 498 3.94 -3.05 27.24
C VAL A 498 5.13 -3.64 27.99
N HIS A 499 5.39 -3.13 29.18
CA HIS A 499 6.48 -3.60 30.04
C HIS A 499 5.93 -4.38 31.24
N SER A 500 6.60 -5.46 31.62
CA SER A 500 6.14 -6.35 32.69
C SER A 500 5.87 -5.64 34.03
N GLN A 501 6.71 -4.67 34.43
CA GLN A 501 6.52 -3.90 35.66
C GLN A 501 5.20 -3.13 35.71
N ASN A 502 4.70 -2.66 34.58
CA ASN A 502 3.45 -1.89 34.48
C ASN A 502 2.20 -2.79 34.49
N MET A 503 2.38 -4.11 34.40
CA MET A 503 1.31 -5.09 34.48
C MET A 503 1.08 -5.67 35.88
N SER A 504 1.80 -5.17 36.89
CA SER A 504 1.58 -5.57 38.29
C SER A 504 0.16 -5.23 38.76
N PRO A 505 -0.46 -6.04 39.63
CA PRO A 505 -1.79 -5.76 40.16
C PRO A 505 -1.89 -4.35 40.76
N GLY A 506 -2.95 -3.62 40.44
CA GLY A 506 -3.20 -2.26 40.91
C GLY A 506 -2.58 -1.15 40.05
N GLN A 507 -1.69 -1.47 39.12
CA GLN A 507 -1.15 -0.48 38.18
C GLN A 507 -2.25 0.00 37.20
N PRO A 508 -2.21 1.27 36.75
CA PRO A 508 -3.19 1.81 35.79
C PRO A 508 -3.30 0.98 34.50
N LEU A 509 -2.16 0.53 33.96
CA LEU A 509 -2.13 -0.29 32.74
C LEU A 509 -2.81 -1.65 32.96
N ASN A 510 -2.55 -2.32 34.08
CA ASN A 510 -3.20 -3.58 34.41
C ASN A 510 -4.73 -3.45 34.43
N GLN A 511 -5.25 -2.32 34.98
CA GLN A 511 -6.69 -2.05 35.02
C GLN A 511 -7.27 -1.73 33.62
N ALA A 512 -6.52 -1.02 32.77
CA ALA A 512 -6.96 -0.63 31.43
C ALA A 512 -6.88 -1.80 30.42
N MET A 513 -6.02 -2.81 30.67
CA MET A 513 -5.69 -3.83 29.66
C MET A 513 -6.87 -4.76 29.34
N ALA A 514 -7.61 -5.24 30.32
CA ALA A 514 -8.71 -6.17 30.07
C ALA A 514 -9.79 -5.58 29.15
N PRO A 515 -10.34 -4.37 29.39
CA PRO A 515 -11.31 -3.73 28.47
C PRO A 515 -10.68 -3.38 27.10
N TYR A 516 -9.39 -3.05 27.04
CA TYR A 516 -8.70 -2.86 25.75
C TYR A 516 -8.68 -4.16 24.92
N LEU A 517 -8.31 -5.29 25.52
CA LEU A 517 -8.31 -6.60 24.85
C LEU A 517 -9.72 -7.03 24.42
N ASP A 518 -10.75 -6.71 25.21
CA ASP A 518 -12.15 -6.96 24.83
C ASP A 518 -12.53 -6.16 23.59
N ARG A 519 -12.04 -4.93 23.44
CA ARG A 519 -12.25 -4.11 22.24
C ARG A 519 -11.57 -4.72 21.02
N LEU A 520 -10.34 -5.24 21.16
CA LEU A 520 -9.65 -5.97 20.08
C LEU A 520 -10.47 -7.16 19.59
N LEU A 521 -11.05 -7.95 20.51
CA LEU A 521 -11.90 -9.09 20.15
C LEU A 521 -13.17 -8.68 19.40
N GLN A 522 -13.77 -7.54 19.72
CA GLN A 522 -14.92 -7.03 18.96
C GLN A 522 -14.55 -6.81 17.50
N TYR A 523 -13.41 -6.17 17.22
CA TYR A 523 -12.94 -5.94 15.85
C TYR A 523 -12.50 -7.24 15.16
N GLN A 524 -11.93 -8.19 15.87
CA GLN A 524 -11.63 -9.50 15.29
C GLN A 524 -12.90 -10.23 14.86
N ARG A 525 -13.92 -10.24 15.71
CA ARG A 525 -15.21 -10.91 15.42
C ARG A 525 -15.97 -10.26 14.26
N SER A 526 -15.83 -8.96 14.05
CA SER A 526 -16.40 -8.27 12.88
C SER A 526 -15.60 -8.54 11.58
N GLY A 527 -14.45 -9.22 11.66
CA GLY A 527 -13.58 -9.48 10.51
C GLY A 527 -12.75 -8.28 10.07
N ASP A 528 -12.61 -7.27 10.92
CA ASP A 528 -11.92 -6.04 10.63
C ASP A 528 -10.43 -6.07 11.08
N LEU A 529 -10.13 -6.74 12.20
CA LEU A 529 -8.79 -6.76 12.79
C LEU A 529 -8.27 -8.19 12.97
N TRP A 530 -7.10 -8.48 12.39
CA TRP A 530 -6.39 -9.72 12.61
C TRP A 530 -5.51 -9.61 13.87
N LEU A 531 -5.82 -10.39 14.92
CA LEU A 531 -4.98 -10.49 16.11
C LEU A 531 -3.92 -11.57 15.88
N ALA A 532 -2.64 -11.20 16.01
CA ALA A 532 -1.52 -12.07 15.67
C ALA A 532 -0.34 -11.86 16.62
N SER A 533 0.49 -12.91 16.81
CA SER A 533 1.82 -12.79 17.38
C SER A 533 2.84 -12.30 16.35
N GLY A 534 4.03 -11.91 16.80
CA GLY A 534 5.12 -11.53 15.91
C GLY A 534 5.51 -12.64 14.94
N GLU A 535 5.57 -13.89 15.44
CA GLU A 535 5.83 -15.06 14.59
C GLU A 535 4.75 -15.26 13.53
N GLN A 536 3.47 -15.09 13.86
CA GLN A 536 2.37 -15.22 12.90
C GLN A 536 2.40 -14.12 11.84
N VAL A 537 2.72 -12.88 12.22
CA VAL A 537 2.91 -11.77 11.27
C VAL A 537 4.09 -12.06 10.33
N GLU A 538 5.21 -12.55 10.86
CA GLU A 538 6.38 -12.93 10.06
C GLU A 538 6.04 -14.03 9.06
N GLN A 539 5.40 -15.11 9.50
CA GLN A 539 5.01 -16.23 8.65
C GLN A 539 4.06 -15.79 7.54
N TRP A 540 3.06 -14.98 7.87
CA TRP A 540 2.14 -14.43 6.86
C TRP A 540 2.87 -13.54 5.86
N TRP A 541 3.76 -12.65 6.33
CA TRP A 541 4.47 -11.72 5.46
C TRP A 541 5.35 -12.45 4.44
N ARG A 542 6.00 -13.55 4.84
CA ARG A 542 6.75 -14.43 3.94
C ARG A 542 5.85 -15.18 2.97
N ALA A 543 4.76 -15.75 3.44
CA ALA A 543 3.81 -16.45 2.59
C ALA A 543 3.20 -15.50 1.55
N ARG A 544 2.79 -14.30 1.96
CA ARG A 544 2.24 -13.26 1.10
C ARG A 544 3.22 -12.82 0.00
N ARG A 545 4.52 -12.72 0.31
CA ARG A 545 5.58 -12.37 -0.65
C ARG A 545 5.63 -13.31 -1.86
N ASN A 546 5.21 -14.56 -1.70
CA ASN A 546 5.18 -15.55 -2.76
C ASN A 546 3.96 -15.42 -3.66
N VAL A 547 3.02 -14.53 -3.35
CA VAL A 547 1.81 -14.30 -4.14
C VAL A 547 1.98 -13.05 -4.98
N ALA A 548 1.81 -13.17 -6.29
CA ALA A 548 1.72 -12.04 -7.20
C ALA A 548 0.34 -11.99 -7.82
N VAL A 549 -0.21 -10.79 -7.93
CA VAL A 549 -1.53 -10.52 -8.52
C VAL A 549 -1.35 -9.51 -9.65
N VAL A 550 -1.84 -9.86 -10.84
CA VAL A 550 -1.78 -9.01 -12.03
C VAL A 550 -3.18 -8.87 -12.61
N GLY A 551 -3.56 -7.63 -12.93
CA GLY A 551 -4.82 -7.34 -13.61
C GLY A 551 -4.57 -6.74 -14.99
N SER A 552 -5.26 -7.25 -16.00
CA SER A 552 -5.34 -6.60 -17.31
C SER A 552 -6.80 -6.25 -17.62
N ARG A 553 -7.01 -5.07 -18.22
CA ARG A 553 -8.35 -4.56 -18.48
C ARG A 553 -8.71 -4.71 -19.96
N GLN A 554 -9.97 -5.05 -20.20
CA GLN A 554 -10.58 -5.05 -21.52
C GLN A 554 -11.96 -4.37 -21.40
N GLY A 555 -11.99 -3.05 -21.50
CA GLY A 555 -13.18 -2.26 -21.21
C GLY A 555 -13.59 -2.40 -19.74
N LEU A 556 -14.85 -2.76 -19.46
CA LEU A 556 -15.35 -3.02 -18.10
C LEU A 556 -15.02 -4.43 -17.57
N ARG A 557 -14.30 -5.24 -18.32
CA ARG A 557 -13.88 -6.59 -17.94
C ARG A 557 -12.44 -6.52 -17.40
N LEU A 558 -12.17 -7.29 -16.36
CA LEU A 558 -10.85 -7.41 -15.76
C LEU A 558 -10.41 -8.88 -15.83
N GLU A 559 -9.31 -9.15 -16.48
CA GLU A 559 -8.61 -10.44 -16.39
C GLU A 559 -7.70 -10.38 -15.16
N LEU A 560 -7.82 -11.35 -14.27
CA LEU A 560 -7.10 -11.46 -13.02
C LEU A 560 -6.23 -12.70 -13.02
N ASP A 561 -4.92 -12.50 -13.00
CA ASP A 561 -3.94 -13.57 -12.86
C ASP A 561 -3.32 -13.55 -11.45
N ILE A 562 -3.29 -14.74 -10.83
CA ILE A 562 -2.64 -14.93 -9.53
C ILE A 562 -1.56 -15.99 -9.71
N SER A 563 -0.34 -15.70 -9.28
CA SER A 563 0.73 -16.68 -9.23
C SER A 563 1.21 -16.88 -7.79
N VAL A 564 1.32 -18.15 -7.38
CA VAL A 564 1.88 -18.56 -6.10
C VAL A 564 3.21 -19.25 -6.35
N LYS A 565 4.29 -18.65 -5.89
CA LYS A 565 5.67 -19.15 -6.03
C LYS A 565 6.08 -20.00 -4.83
N GLY A 566 7.20 -20.71 -4.97
CA GLY A 566 7.73 -21.59 -3.93
C GLY A 566 7.07 -22.96 -3.90
N ASN A 567 7.27 -23.72 -2.81
CA ASN A 567 6.84 -25.11 -2.67
C ASN A 567 5.73 -25.31 -1.63
N ALA A 568 5.34 -24.26 -0.93
CA ALA A 568 4.34 -24.32 0.13
C ALA A 568 3.03 -23.65 -0.30
N PRO A 569 1.87 -24.19 0.10
CA PRO A 569 0.58 -23.55 -0.12
C PRO A 569 0.45 -22.26 0.70
N VAL A 570 -0.34 -21.30 0.19
CA VAL A 570 -0.63 -20.04 0.87
C VAL A 570 -2.12 -19.96 1.19
N SER A 571 -2.44 -19.85 2.47
CA SER A 571 -3.81 -19.68 2.96
C SER A 571 -4.10 -18.20 3.23
N GLY A 572 -5.37 -17.81 3.14
CA GLY A 572 -5.82 -16.45 3.49
C GLY A 572 -5.59 -15.39 2.42
N VAL A 573 -5.15 -15.79 1.21
CA VAL A 573 -4.97 -14.85 0.09
C VAL A 573 -6.27 -14.11 -0.19
N THR A 574 -6.19 -12.79 -0.24
CA THR A 574 -7.32 -11.93 -0.55
C THR A 574 -6.93 -10.90 -1.60
N VAL A 575 -7.74 -10.75 -2.62
CA VAL A 575 -7.57 -9.71 -3.65
C VAL A 575 -8.65 -8.65 -3.47
N LEU A 576 -8.21 -7.41 -3.32
CA LEU A 576 -9.09 -6.24 -3.32
C LEU A 576 -9.49 -5.92 -4.76
N VAL A 577 -10.75 -5.63 -4.99
CA VAL A 577 -11.29 -5.21 -6.28
C VAL A 577 -12.03 -3.90 -6.09
N MET A 578 -11.50 -2.82 -6.68
CA MET A 578 -12.19 -1.54 -6.76
C MET A 578 -13.12 -1.56 -7.95
N VAL A 579 -14.42 -1.34 -7.70
CA VAL A 579 -15.46 -1.45 -8.73
C VAL A 579 -15.61 -0.14 -9.51
N PRO A 580 -15.98 -0.22 -10.81
CA PRO A 580 -16.06 0.96 -11.68
C PRO A 580 -17.20 1.92 -11.36
N ALA A 581 -18.22 1.46 -10.62
CA ALA A 581 -19.37 2.28 -10.23
C ALA A 581 -19.90 1.86 -8.86
N ARG A 582 -20.42 2.84 -8.13
CA ARG A 582 -21.04 2.65 -6.81
C ARG A 582 -22.10 1.55 -6.82
N GLY A 583 -22.02 0.64 -5.86
CA GLY A 583 -22.97 -0.47 -5.73
C GLY A 583 -22.87 -1.58 -6.78
N THR A 584 -21.84 -1.56 -7.61
CA THR A 584 -21.52 -2.66 -8.51
C THR A 584 -20.94 -3.84 -7.73
N VAL A 585 -21.24 -5.06 -8.15
CA VAL A 585 -20.70 -6.29 -7.53
C VAL A 585 -19.87 -7.04 -8.57
N PRO A 586 -18.64 -7.45 -8.24
CA PRO A 586 -17.86 -8.29 -9.13
C PRO A 586 -18.43 -9.72 -9.17
N THR A 587 -18.50 -10.29 -10.36
CA THR A 587 -18.78 -11.70 -10.58
C THR A 587 -17.56 -12.38 -11.16
N ILE A 588 -17.19 -13.54 -10.61
CA ILE A 588 -15.94 -14.21 -10.92
C ILE A 588 -16.23 -15.45 -11.77
N ARG A 589 -15.57 -15.52 -12.92
CA ARG A 589 -15.53 -16.70 -13.75
C ARG A 589 -14.11 -17.27 -13.74
N VAL A 590 -14.00 -18.53 -13.36
CA VAL A 590 -12.74 -19.28 -13.47
C VAL A 590 -12.45 -19.53 -14.95
N THR A 591 -11.29 -19.14 -15.42
CA THR A 591 -10.88 -19.31 -16.84
C THR A 591 -9.84 -20.40 -17.03
N LYS A 592 -9.16 -20.83 -15.95
CA LYS A 592 -8.17 -21.92 -15.98
C LYS A 592 -8.65 -23.13 -15.19
N VAL A 593 -8.53 -24.31 -15.78
CA VAL A 593 -8.88 -25.58 -15.12
C VAL A 593 -8.05 -25.77 -13.85
N GLY A 594 -8.70 -26.18 -12.75
CA GLY A 594 -8.07 -26.38 -11.45
C GLY A 594 -7.97 -25.13 -10.58
N ALA A 595 -8.38 -23.96 -11.08
CA ALA A 595 -8.48 -22.78 -10.25
C ALA A 595 -9.68 -22.87 -9.29
N VAL A 596 -9.45 -22.45 -8.04
CA VAL A 596 -10.43 -22.49 -6.96
C VAL A 596 -11.30 -21.23 -6.98
N GLN A 597 -12.59 -21.38 -6.69
CA GLN A 597 -13.54 -20.26 -6.65
C GLN A 597 -13.34 -19.45 -5.36
N PRO A 598 -13.11 -18.12 -5.43
CA PRO A 598 -13.06 -17.28 -4.24
C PRO A 598 -14.45 -16.96 -3.71
N VAL A 599 -14.51 -16.62 -2.44
CA VAL A 599 -15.69 -15.99 -1.84
C VAL A 599 -15.62 -14.49 -2.10
N VAL A 600 -16.72 -13.94 -2.65
CA VAL A 600 -16.83 -12.49 -2.89
C VAL A 600 -17.48 -11.84 -1.66
N LYS A 601 -16.78 -10.91 -1.05
CA LYS A 601 -17.23 -10.10 0.07
C LYS A 601 -17.29 -8.62 -0.36
N ARG A 602 -18.39 -7.93 -0.15
CA ARG A 602 -18.45 -6.46 -0.28
C ARG A 602 -17.92 -5.82 1.00
N VAL A 603 -17.02 -4.87 0.87
CA VAL A 603 -16.47 -4.09 1.99
C VAL A 603 -17.22 -2.77 2.11
N ASP A 604 -17.28 -2.00 1.03
CA ASP A 604 -17.95 -0.70 0.96
C ASP A 604 -18.62 -0.47 -0.41
N ASP A 605 -18.92 0.78 -0.74
CA ASP A 605 -19.58 1.14 -2.01
C ASP A 605 -18.69 0.93 -3.24
N TYR A 606 -17.37 0.93 -3.09
CA TYR A 606 -16.39 0.81 -4.17
C TYR A 606 -15.48 -0.40 -4.06
N THR A 607 -15.43 -1.04 -2.90
CA THR A 607 -14.47 -2.11 -2.61
C THR A 607 -15.17 -3.44 -2.40
N SER A 608 -14.68 -4.45 -3.08
CA SER A 608 -14.99 -5.86 -2.82
C SER A 608 -13.71 -6.65 -2.58
N GLN A 609 -13.81 -7.72 -1.82
CA GLN A 609 -12.75 -8.67 -1.56
C GLN A 609 -13.04 -10.01 -2.25
N LEU A 610 -12.04 -10.58 -2.87
CA LEU A 610 -12.03 -11.96 -3.33
C LEU A 610 -11.18 -12.76 -2.35
N VAL A 611 -11.81 -13.48 -1.44
CA VAL A 611 -11.13 -14.29 -0.42
C VAL A 611 -10.96 -15.70 -0.97
N PHE A 612 -9.72 -16.11 -1.17
CA PHE A 612 -9.40 -17.41 -1.74
C PHE A 612 -9.23 -18.46 -0.63
N PRO A 613 -9.66 -19.71 -0.87
CA PRO A 613 -9.20 -20.84 -0.06
C PRO A 613 -7.69 -21.00 -0.24
N THR A 614 -7.11 -21.97 0.47
CA THR A 614 -5.66 -22.27 0.36
C THR A 614 -5.26 -22.49 -1.11
N LEU A 615 -4.36 -21.64 -1.60
CA LEU A 615 -3.80 -21.73 -2.94
C LEU A 615 -2.53 -22.58 -2.93
N GLN A 616 -2.47 -23.61 -3.77
CA GLN A 616 -1.26 -24.39 -4.00
C GLN A 616 -0.27 -23.58 -4.88
N PRO A 617 1.03 -23.89 -4.87
CA PRO A 617 1.97 -23.32 -5.83
C PRO A 617 1.47 -23.50 -7.28
N GLY A 618 1.48 -22.41 -8.07
CA GLY A 618 0.98 -22.43 -9.45
C GLY A 618 0.38 -21.12 -9.91
N ASN A 619 -0.21 -21.14 -11.10
CA ASN A 619 -0.84 -19.98 -11.71
C ASN A 619 -2.34 -20.20 -11.87
N TYR A 620 -3.11 -19.20 -11.51
CA TYR A 620 -4.57 -19.17 -11.53
C TYR A 620 -5.03 -17.99 -12.39
N ALA A 621 -6.06 -18.19 -13.20
CA ALA A 621 -6.59 -17.14 -14.06
C ALA A 621 -8.12 -17.05 -13.89
N TYR A 622 -8.59 -15.81 -13.79
CA TYR A 622 -9.99 -15.49 -13.57
C TYR A 622 -10.42 -14.33 -14.46
N GLN A 623 -11.69 -14.30 -14.78
CA GLN A 623 -12.33 -13.15 -15.38
C GLN A 623 -13.27 -12.51 -14.38
N VAL A 624 -13.09 -11.23 -14.15
CA VAL A 624 -13.92 -10.42 -13.26
C VAL A 624 -14.83 -9.54 -14.12
N ASN A 625 -16.14 -9.74 -14.02
CA ASN A 625 -17.13 -8.92 -14.67
C ASN A 625 -17.89 -8.11 -13.63
N PHE A 626 -18.38 -6.95 -14.02
CA PHE A 626 -19.07 -6.02 -13.13
C PHE A 626 -20.53 -5.89 -13.57
N SER A 627 -21.45 -6.22 -12.70
CA SER A 627 -22.88 -6.07 -12.94
C SER A 627 -23.50 -5.13 -11.90
N ARG A 628 -24.43 -4.29 -12.33
CA ARG A 628 -25.26 -3.56 -11.37
C ARG A 628 -26.14 -4.58 -10.65
N ARG A 629 -26.25 -4.44 -9.34
CA ARG A 629 -27.18 -5.24 -8.56
C ARG A 629 -28.61 -4.92 -9.04
N THR A 630 -29.30 -5.87 -9.63
CA THR A 630 -30.76 -5.81 -9.76
C THR A 630 -31.34 -5.73 -8.35
N LYS A 631 -32.11 -4.67 -8.06
CA LYS A 631 -32.77 -4.47 -6.78
C LYS A 631 -33.77 -5.58 -6.51
#